data_d55a60d8c9782d53316b32bf3ccb0319
#
_entry.id   d55a60d8c9782d53316b32bf3ccb0319
#
_cell.length_a   1.000
_cell.length_b   1.000
_cell.length_c   1.000
_cell.angle_alpha   90.00
_cell.angle_beta   90.00
_cell.angle_gamma   90.00
#
_symmetry.space_group_name_H-M   'P 1'
#
loop_
_entity.id
_entity.type
_entity.pdbx_description
1 polymer ?
#
loop_
_entity_poly.entity_id
_entity_poly.type
_entity_poly.pdbx_seq_one_letter_code
_entity_poly.pdbx_strand_id
1 'polypeptide(L)'
;MKKIELLAPAGDINKLKTAVEYGADAVYLGGESFGLRKASKNFSMEDIKWATDYLHERGKKIHVTLNIIPHNDDMEGVEEYIKELYEIGVDALIVADPGMFMKVKEVAPDFPIHISTQGSVTNVETVKFWQKLGAERVGMARELRLKEVADIIKEVGDTIEVETFAHGAMCMSYSGRCLLSNYMTGRDANMGDCAQPCRYKYNLVEEKRPGEYFPIEEHEEGTFIMNSKDLCMIEHIDEMIEAGIASLKIEGRVKSEYYLATVIRSYRMAIDAYYADPENYKYDPSLLEEIKKVSHRDFTTGFFYGQANEDSQVYEDNSYIRGYDFVGIVLDYDEETKIATIEQRNRVFVGEEIEIFGPGIKHFDYKIEKMLDDKDREIDVANKAKQIFKIKIEEPIKKGFILRRENEE
;
A
#
# COMPACT_ATOMS: atom_id res chain seq x y z
N MET A 1 -14.50 5.57 -21.74
CA MET A 1 -14.14 5.93 -20.35
C MET A 1 -12.66 5.62 -20.17
N LYS A 2 -11.86 6.54 -19.59
CA LYS A 2 -10.46 6.28 -19.28
C LYS A 2 -10.39 5.18 -18.22
N LYS A 3 -9.53 4.17 -18.40
CA LYS A 3 -9.41 3.08 -17.42
C LYS A 3 -8.81 3.63 -16.13
N ILE A 4 -9.38 3.26 -14.98
CA ILE A 4 -8.88 3.68 -13.67
C ILE A 4 -7.47 3.11 -13.43
N GLU A 5 -6.59 3.92 -12.88
CA GLU A 5 -5.21 3.52 -12.54
C GLU A 5 -5.18 2.80 -11.19
N LEU A 6 -4.52 1.67 -11.10
CA LEU A 6 -4.18 1.01 -9.83
C LEU A 6 -2.76 1.43 -9.43
N LEU A 7 -2.66 2.32 -8.43
CA LEU A 7 -1.41 2.88 -7.94
C LEU A 7 -0.92 2.12 -6.70
N ALA A 8 0.19 1.42 -6.87
CA ALA A 8 0.77 0.56 -5.83
C ALA A 8 1.96 1.19 -5.11
N PRO A 9 2.17 0.89 -3.82
CA PRO A 9 3.36 1.33 -3.09
C PRO A 9 4.55 0.43 -3.38
N ALA A 10 5.78 0.99 -3.37
CA ALA A 10 7.01 0.21 -3.30
C ALA A 10 7.95 0.77 -2.22
N GLY A 11 8.41 -0.10 -1.33
CA GLY A 11 9.39 0.22 -0.30
C GLY A 11 10.81 -0.25 -0.65
N ASP A 12 10.95 -1.09 -1.68
CA ASP A 12 12.21 -1.58 -2.25
C ASP A 12 11.98 -2.16 -3.65
N ILE A 13 13.07 -2.51 -4.34
CA ILE A 13 13.05 -3.03 -5.72
C ILE A 13 12.23 -4.32 -5.86
N ASN A 14 12.29 -5.24 -4.88
CA ASN A 14 11.54 -6.49 -4.97
C ASN A 14 10.03 -6.23 -4.88
N LYS A 15 9.62 -5.35 -3.98
CA LYS A 15 8.22 -4.91 -3.85
C LYS A 15 7.72 -4.20 -5.10
N LEU A 16 8.58 -3.39 -5.75
CA LEU A 16 8.27 -2.74 -7.02
C LEU A 16 7.99 -3.80 -8.10
N LYS A 17 8.89 -4.79 -8.26
CA LYS A 17 8.70 -5.89 -9.22
C LYS A 17 7.41 -6.65 -8.95
N THR A 18 7.16 -7.02 -7.68
CA THR A 18 5.93 -7.71 -7.27
C THR A 18 4.70 -6.87 -7.61
N ALA A 19 4.69 -5.58 -7.30
CA ALA A 19 3.56 -4.70 -7.60
C ALA A 19 3.22 -4.68 -9.10
N VAL A 20 4.23 -4.57 -9.95
CA VAL A 20 4.08 -4.57 -11.41
C VAL A 20 3.60 -5.92 -11.93
N GLU A 21 4.19 -7.00 -11.49
CA GLU A 21 3.84 -8.36 -11.91
C GLU A 21 2.39 -8.71 -11.54
N TYR A 22 1.93 -8.25 -10.37
CA TYR A 22 0.58 -8.51 -9.88
C TYR A 22 -0.48 -7.49 -10.35
N GLY A 23 -0.11 -6.56 -11.24
CA GLY A 23 -1.08 -5.80 -12.02
C GLY A 23 -1.21 -4.32 -11.70
N ALA A 24 -0.25 -3.70 -11.00
CA ALA A 24 -0.21 -2.26 -10.85
C ALA A 24 -0.03 -1.56 -12.20
N ASP A 25 -0.69 -0.41 -12.38
CA ASP A 25 -0.54 0.46 -13.54
C ASP A 25 0.52 1.52 -13.30
N ALA A 26 0.67 1.93 -12.05
CA ALA A 26 1.70 2.86 -11.60
C ALA A 26 2.24 2.45 -10.22
N VAL A 27 3.46 2.87 -9.91
CA VAL A 27 4.09 2.62 -8.61
C VAL A 27 4.52 3.95 -8.00
N TYR A 28 4.22 4.15 -6.71
CA TYR A 28 4.79 5.27 -5.97
C TYR A 28 5.83 4.81 -4.95
N LEU A 29 6.90 5.56 -4.86
CA LEU A 29 8.03 5.27 -3.98
C LEU A 29 8.61 6.57 -3.38
N GLY A 30 9.53 6.44 -2.43
CA GLY A 30 10.26 7.56 -1.85
C GLY A 30 11.75 7.38 -2.03
N GLY A 31 12.41 8.47 -2.40
CA GLY A 31 13.87 8.55 -2.37
C GLY A 31 14.40 8.69 -0.94
N GLU A 32 15.71 8.67 -0.78
CA GLU A 32 16.40 8.83 0.50
C GLU A 32 16.15 10.21 1.12
N SER A 33 15.83 11.22 0.31
CA SER A 33 15.56 12.60 0.71
C SER A 33 14.10 13.00 0.46
N PHE A 34 13.58 13.95 1.25
CA PHE A 34 12.30 14.65 1.09
C PHE A 34 11.03 13.78 1.06
N GLY A 35 11.15 12.47 1.25
CA GLY A 35 10.02 11.54 1.31
C GLY A 35 9.61 11.18 2.73
N LEU A 36 8.29 10.99 2.96
CA LEU A 36 7.81 10.41 4.20
C LEU A 36 8.19 8.94 4.29
N ARG A 37 8.69 8.51 5.43
CA ARG A 37 9.09 7.16 5.84
C ARG A 37 10.60 6.92 5.93
N LYS A 38 11.24 7.69 6.81
CA LYS A 38 12.65 7.46 7.21
C LYS A 38 12.93 6.03 7.70
N ALA A 39 11.91 5.33 8.20
CA ALA A 39 12.03 3.96 8.71
C ALA A 39 11.95 2.86 7.63
N SER A 40 11.71 3.18 6.35
CA SER A 40 11.75 2.22 5.24
C SER A 40 13.09 2.31 4.52
N LYS A 41 13.51 1.22 3.85
CA LYS A 41 14.54 1.32 2.82
C LYS A 41 14.03 2.25 1.74
N ASN A 42 14.63 3.42 1.60
CA ASN A 42 14.32 4.37 0.53
C ASN A 42 15.18 4.06 -0.69
N PHE A 43 14.74 4.51 -1.85
CA PHE A 43 15.47 4.29 -3.11
C PHE A 43 16.57 5.34 -3.27
N SER A 44 17.79 4.89 -3.58
CA SER A 44 18.84 5.79 -4.06
C SER A 44 18.48 6.37 -5.44
N MET A 45 19.18 7.39 -5.90
CA MET A 45 18.95 7.95 -7.25
C MET A 45 19.22 6.89 -8.33
N GLU A 46 20.20 6.01 -8.14
CA GLU A 46 20.47 4.88 -9.03
C GLU A 46 19.32 3.88 -9.05
N ASP A 47 18.75 3.58 -7.88
CA ASP A 47 17.56 2.72 -7.77
C ASP A 47 16.33 3.35 -8.45
N ILE A 48 16.13 4.67 -8.30
CA ILE A 48 15.04 5.40 -8.97
C ILE A 48 15.21 5.36 -10.48
N LYS A 49 16.42 5.59 -10.97
CA LYS A 49 16.71 5.48 -12.40
C LYS A 49 16.40 4.09 -12.92
N TRP A 50 16.92 3.07 -12.25
CA TRP A 50 16.64 1.69 -12.61
C TRP A 50 15.12 1.38 -12.58
N ALA A 51 14.41 1.87 -11.56
CA ALA A 51 12.97 1.68 -11.42
C ALA A 51 12.18 2.36 -12.55
N THR A 52 12.60 3.56 -12.95
CA THR A 52 12.00 4.31 -14.06
C THR A 52 12.16 3.53 -15.37
N ASP A 53 13.37 3.12 -15.70
CA ASP A 53 13.64 2.33 -16.90
C ASP A 53 12.83 1.01 -16.90
N TYR A 54 12.82 0.28 -15.78
CA TYR A 54 12.07 -0.98 -15.61
C TYR A 54 10.56 -0.83 -15.81
N LEU A 55 9.99 0.26 -15.29
CA LEU A 55 8.54 0.54 -15.39
C LEU A 55 8.17 0.98 -16.80
N HIS A 56 8.94 1.88 -17.40
CA HIS A 56 8.71 2.39 -18.76
C HIS A 56 8.79 1.30 -19.81
N GLU A 57 9.76 0.37 -19.71
CA GLU A 57 9.84 -0.81 -20.59
C GLU A 57 8.56 -1.67 -20.58
N ARG A 58 7.74 -1.55 -19.51
CA ARG A 58 6.48 -2.29 -19.32
C ARG A 58 5.24 -1.42 -19.53
N GLY A 59 5.43 -0.17 -19.99
CA GLY A 59 4.34 0.81 -20.16
C GLY A 59 3.68 1.21 -18.85
N LYS A 60 4.43 1.16 -17.73
CA LYS A 60 3.97 1.54 -16.40
C LYS A 60 4.59 2.87 -15.98
N LYS A 61 4.00 3.53 -14.96
CA LYS A 61 4.41 4.84 -14.47
C LYS A 61 5.09 4.77 -13.10
N ILE A 62 5.94 5.74 -12.84
CA ILE A 62 6.61 5.95 -11.56
C ILE A 62 6.29 7.32 -10.98
N HIS A 63 5.84 7.34 -9.72
CA HIS A 63 5.60 8.58 -8.99
C HIS A 63 6.51 8.64 -7.76
N VAL A 64 7.29 9.71 -7.64
CA VAL A 64 8.22 9.88 -6.51
C VAL A 64 7.63 10.84 -5.49
N THR A 65 7.68 10.46 -4.21
CA THR A 65 7.16 11.30 -3.12
C THR A 65 8.15 12.38 -2.71
N LEU A 66 7.69 13.61 -2.73
CA LEU A 66 8.34 14.83 -2.23
C LEU A 66 7.38 15.50 -1.24
N ASN A 67 6.86 14.73 -0.27
CA ASN A 67 5.66 15.05 0.45
C ASN A 67 5.83 15.19 1.98
N ILE A 68 7.04 15.47 2.45
CA ILE A 68 7.25 15.95 3.82
C ILE A 68 6.61 17.34 3.98
N ILE A 69 6.42 17.77 5.22
CA ILE A 69 6.15 19.17 5.58
C ILE A 69 7.50 19.75 6.01
N PRO A 70 8.23 20.42 5.10
CA PRO A 70 9.62 20.79 5.34
C PRO A 70 9.72 22.00 6.28
N HIS A 71 10.77 22.04 7.11
CA HIS A 71 11.28 23.23 7.72
C HIS A 71 12.33 23.87 6.78
N ASN A 72 12.81 25.07 7.11
CA ASN A 72 13.77 25.77 6.24
C ASN A 72 15.04 24.95 5.97
N ASP A 73 15.56 24.27 7.01
CA ASP A 73 16.77 23.45 6.89
C ASP A 73 16.54 22.22 6.00
N ASP A 74 15.30 21.73 5.92
CA ASP A 74 14.94 20.60 5.03
C ASP A 74 14.86 21.00 3.55
N MET A 75 14.94 22.28 3.22
CA MET A 75 14.90 22.76 1.81
C MET A 75 16.29 22.76 1.15
N GLU A 76 17.35 22.49 1.89
CA GLU A 76 18.70 22.39 1.33
C GLU A 76 18.81 21.19 0.38
N GLY A 77 19.33 21.43 -0.83
CA GLY A 77 19.51 20.39 -1.87
C GLY A 77 18.24 20.00 -2.63
N VAL A 78 17.09 20.62 -2.35
CA VAL A 78 15.83 20.26 -3.01
C VAL A 78 15.83 20.55 -4.52
N GLU A 79 16.50 21.61 -4.94
CA GLU A 79 16.56 22.00 -6.38
C GLU A 79 17.36 20.97 -7.20
N GLU A 80 18.49 20.53 -6.68
CA GLU A 80 19.32 19.50 -7.31
C GLU A 80 18.54 18.18 -7.40
N TYR A 81 17.87 17.81 -6.32
CA TYR A 81 17.06 16.59 -6.27
C TYR A 81 15.91 16.61 -7.29
N ILE A 82 15.20 17.73 -7.45
CA ILE A 82 14.14 17.88 -8.44
C ILE A 82 14.71 17.76 -9.87
N LYS A 83 15.87 18.40 -10.16
CA LYS A 83 16.52 18.34 -11.47
C LYS A 83 16.91 16.90 -11.83
N GLU A 84 17.53 16.17 -10.90
CA GLU A 84 17.93 14.77 -11.12
C GLU A 84 16.72 13.88 -11.40
N LEU A 85 15.62 14.02 -10.65
CA LEU A 85 14.38 13.25 -10.89
C LEU A 85 13.76 13.58 -12.24
N TYR A 86 13.80 14.84 -12.66
CA TYR A 86 13.31 15.28 -13.97
C TYR A 86 14.16 14.69 -15.11
N GLU A 87 15.50 14.72 -14.98
CA GLU A 87 16.43 14.15 -15.94
C GLU A 87 16.34 12.62 -16.05
N ILE A 88 16.04 11.94 -14.95
CA ILE A 88 15.76 10.50 -14.91
C ILE A 88 14.50 10.16 -15.71
N GLY A 89 13.54 11.10 -15.81
CA GLY A 89 12.28 10.91 -16.48
C GLY A 89 11.17 10.31 -15.60
N VAL A 90 11.18 10.63 -14.30
CA VAL A 90 10.08 10.27 -13.38
C VAL A 90 8.77 10.88 -13.87
N ASP A 91 7.67 10.13 -13.87
CA ASP A 91 6.40 10.56 -14.47
C ASP A 91 5.67 11.63 -13.65
N ALA A 92 5.79 11.65 -12.33
CA ALA A 92 5.23 12.71 -11.50
C ALA A 92 5.87 12.78 -10.10
N LEU A 93 5.82 13.98 -9.50
CA LEU A 93 6.14 14.19 -8.09
C LEU A 93 4.88 14.28 -7.25
N ILE A 94 4.85 13.58 -6.11
CA ILE A 94 3.76 13.66 -5.12
C ILE A 94 4.16 14.66 -4.04
N VAL A 95 3.51 15.83 -4.01
CA VAL A 95 3.88 16.99 -3.18
C VAL A 95 2.74 17.34 -2.22
N ALA A 96 3.08 17.76 -1.00
CA ALA A 96 2.09 18.19 0.01
C ALA A 96 2.19 19.66 0.38
N ASP A 97 3.39 20.21 0.36
CA ASP A 97 3.69 21.58 0.79
C ASP A 97 3.62 22.57 -0.38
N PRO A 98 2.92 23.73 -0.22
CA PRO A 98 2.83 24.72 -1.30
C PRO A 98 4.19 25.34 -1.69
N GLY A 99 5.11 25.51 -0.73
CA GLY A 99 6.46 26.02 -1.01
C GLY A 99 7.25 25.03 -1.85
N MET A 100 7.17 23.74 -1.53
CA MET A 100 7.77 22.67 -2.31
C MET A 100 7.15 22.60 -3.72
N PHE A 101 5.82 22.77 -3.84
CA PHE A 101 5.13 22.83 -5.13
C PHE A 101 5.70 23.95 -6.02
N MET A 102 5.80 25.16 -5.46
CA MET A 102 6.35 26.30 -6.20
C MET A 102 7.81 26.08 -6.58
N LYS A 103 8.58 25.45 -5.71
CA LYS A 103 9.98 25.10 -6.01
C LYS A 103 10.09 24.12 -7.18
N VAL A 104 9.22 23.12 -7.28
CA VAL A 104 9.16 22.24 -8.46
C VAL A 104 8.83 23.04 -9.72
N LYS A 105 7.85 23.95 -9.67
CA LYS A 105 7.48 24.78 -10.82
C LYS A 105 8.56 25.77 -11.25
N GLU A 106 9.38 26.24 -10.33
CA GLU A 106 10.55 27.09 -10.63
C GLU A 106 11.67 26.30 -11.32
N VAL A 107 11.97 25.10 -10.85
CA VAL A 107 13.10 24.28 -11.29
C VAL A 107 12.77 23.52 -12.58
N ALA A 108 11.59 22.95 -12.66
CA ALA A 108 11.11 22.12 -13.76
C ALA A 108 9.61 22.42 -14.04
N PRO A 109 9.27 23.48 -14.79
CA PRO A 109 7.90 23.96 -14.98
C PRO A 109 6.94 22.91 -15.53
N ASP A 110 7.44 22.02 -16.39
CA ASP A 110 6.66 20.97 -17.06
C ASP A 110 6.63 19.64 -16.28
N PHE A 111 7.30 19.57 -15.13
CA PHE A 111 7.27 18.35 -14.33
C PHE A 111 5.87 18.13 -13.76
N PRO A 112 5.21 16.98 -14.03
CA PRO A 112 3.89 16.69 -13.51
C PRO A 112 3.88 16.64 -11.98
N ILE A 113 2.90 17.32 -11.36
CA ILE A 113 2.76 17.35 -9.90
C ILE A 113 1.41 16.79 -9.49
N HIS A 114 1.44 15.80 -8.61
CA HIS A 114 0.29 15.24 -7.94
C HIS A 114 0.26 15.75 -6.50
N ILE A 115 -0.87 16.32 -6.08
CA ILE A 115 -1.03 16.76 -4.71
C ILE A 115 -1.26 15.56 -3.81
N SER A 116 -0.42 15.41 -2.80
CA SER A 116 -0.55 14.34 -1.80
C SER A 116 -1.84 14.48 -0.99
N THR A 117 -2.38 13.37 -0.52
CA THR A 117 -3.45 13.34 0.51
C THR A 117 -3.08 14.15 1.76
N GLN A 118 -1.77 14.32 2.06
CA GLN A 118 -1.29 15.19 3.13
C GLN A 118 -1.52 16.70 2.89
N GLY A 119 -1.86 17.08 1.66
CA GLY A 119 -2.37 18.42 1.35
C GLY A 119 -3.75 18.68 1.96
N SER A 120 -4.40 17.63 2.52
CA SER A 120 -5.71 17.69 3.20
C SER A 120 -6.80 18.34 2.34
N VAL A 121 -6.87 17.96 1.06
CA VAL A 121 -7.85 18.50 0.12
C VAL A 121 -9.21 17.87 0.36
N THR A 122 -10.20 18.69 0.75
CA THR A 122 -11.52 18.24 1.17
C THR A 122 -12.67 18.91 0.44
N ASN A 123 -12.41 19.86 -0.44
CA ASN A 123 -13.45 20.61 -1.12
C ASN A 123 -13.03 21.05 -2.54
N VAL A 124 -14.00 21.38 -3.35
CA VAL A 124 -13.83 21.73 -4.75
C VAL A 124 -12.98 23.00 -4.96
N GLU A 125 -13.09 23.99 -4.09
CA GLU A 125 -12.32 25.22 -4.24
C GLU A 125 -10.83 25.01 -4.01
N THR A 126 -10.45 24.10 -3.12
CA THR A 126 -9.06 23.69 -2.93
C THR A 126 -8.55 22.90 -4.15
N VAL A 127 -9.38 22.05 -4.78
CA VAL A 127 -9.01 21.37 -6.03
C VAL A 127 -8.78 22.37 -7.13
N LYS A 128 -9.70 23.35 -7.33
CA LYS A 128 -9.55 24.44 -8.31
C LYS A 128 -8.32 25.31 -8.05
N PHE A 129 -7.97 25.54 -6.79
CA PHE A 129 -6.74 26.25 -6.44
C PHE A 129 -5.51 25.52 -6.97
N TRP A 130 -5.36 24.23 -6.70
CA TRP A 130 -4.25 23.45 -7.21
C TRP A 130 -4.24 23.31 -8.72
N GLN A 131 -5.41 23.17 -9.33
CA GLN A 131 -5.59 23.17 -10.79
C GLN A 131 -5.05 24.47 -11.42
N LYS A 132 -5.42 25.64 -10.86
CA LYS A 132 -4.94 26.96 -11.35
C LYS A 132 -3.41 27.10 -11.24
N LEU A 133 -2.79 26.44 -10.27
CA LEU A 133 -1.34 26.42 -10.13
C LEU A 133 -0.66 25.40 -11.06
N GLY A 134 -1.43 24.55 -11.76
CA GLY A 134 -0.91 23.58 -12.71
C GLY A 134 -0.58 22.22 -12.09
N ALA A 135 -1.28 21.82 -11.04
CA ALA A 135 -1.29 20.42 -10.61
C ALA A 135 -2.08 19.56 -11.60
N GLU A 136 -1.62 18.36 -11.89
CA GLU A 136 -2.30 17.43 -12.80
C GLU A 136 -3.24 16.46 -12.08
N ARG A 137 -2.94 16.15 -10.80
CA ARG A 137 -3.74 15.25 -9.98
C ARG A 137 -3.82 15.74 -8.55
N VAL A 138 -4.95 15.45 -7.89
CA VAL A 138 -5.15 15.70 -6.46
C VAL A 138 -5.52 14.40 -5.74
N GLY A 139 -4.71 14.01 -4.75
CA GLY A 139 -5.05 12.98 -3.78
C GLY A 139 -5.96 13.54 -2.71
N MET A 140 -7.23 13.11 -2.72
CA MET A 140 -8.22 13.59 -1.76
C MET A 140 -7.91 13.14 -0.34
N ALA A 141 -8.34 13.94 0.62
CA ALA A 141 -8.37 13.53 2.02
C ALA A 141 -9.30 12.33 2.21
N ARG A 142 -8.97 11.43 3.15
CA ARG A 142 -9.70 10.17 3.38
C ARG A 142 -10.97 10.34 4.20
N GLU A 143 -11.24 11.55 4.64
CA GLU A 143 -12.37 11.95 5.47
C GLU A 143 -13.61 12.36 4.64
N LEU A 144 -13.53 12.23 3.29
CA LEU A 144 -14.64 12.53 2.38
C LEU A 144 -15.51 11.30 2.12
N ARG A 145 -16.81 11.54 1.96
CA ARG A 145 -17.75 10.54 1.45
C ARG A 145 -17.57 10.38 -0.07
N LEU A 146 -17.85 9.18 -0.57
CA LEU A 146 -17.74 8.88 -2.01
C LEU A 146 -18.57 9.84 -2.87
N LYS A 147 -19.78 10.18 -2.38
CA LYS A 147 -20.64 11.17 -3.02
C LYS A 147 -19.98 12.55 -3.13
N GLU A 148 -19.27 13.01 -2.09
CA GLU A 148 -18.58 14.31 -2.11
C GLU A 148 -17.44 14.29 -3.13
N VAL A 149 -16.70 13.17 -3.22
CA VAL A 149 -15.67 12.98 -4.23
C VAL A 149 -16.26 13.02 -5.64
N ALA A 150 -17.38 12.32 -5.88
CA ALA A 150 -18.06 12.32 -7.17
C ALA A 150 -18.58 13.74 -7.55
N ASP A 151 -19.17 14.47 -6.59
CA ASP A 151 -19.64 15.84 -6.82
C ASP A 151 -18.47 16.79 -7.16
N ILE A 152 -17.32 16.65 -6.50
CA ILE A 152 -16.09 17.40 -6.82
C ILE A 152 -15.61 17.07 -8.24
N ILE A 153 -15.49 15.80 -8.60
CA ILE A 153 -15.05 15.36 -9.93
C ILE A 153 -15.96 15.93 -11.00
N LYS A 154 -17.27 15.84 -10.80
CA LYS A 154 -18.26 16.38 -11.73
C LYS A 154 -18.09 17.90 -11.95
N GLU A 155 -17.72 18.65 -10.91
CA GLU A 155 -17.57 20.11 -11.00
C GLU A 155 -16.24 20.53 -11.64
N VAL A 156 -15.15 19.81 -11.38
CA VAL A 156 -13.84 20.15 -11.97
C VAL A 156 -13.67 19.58 -13.38
N GLY A 157 -14.44 18.57 -13.75
CA GLY A 157 -14.38 17.90 -15.06
C GLY A 157 -13.04 17.20 -15.31
N ASP A 158 -12.69 17.05 -16.60
CA ASP A 158 -11.49 16.33 -17.04
C ASP A 158 -10.19 17.15 -16.94
N THR A 159 -10.22 18.30 -16.28
CA THR A 159 -9.09 19.24 -16.26
C THR A 159 -8.06 18.97 -15.17
N ILE A 160 -8.40 18.14 -14.18
CA ILE A 160 -7.51 17.65 -13.13
C ILE A 160 -7.97 16.27 -12.68
N GLU A 161 -7.04 15.34 -12.52
CA GLU A 161 -7.35 14.00 -12.06
C GLU A 161 -7.56 13.95 -10.54
N VAL A 162 -8.49 13.11 -10.10
CA VAL A 162 -8.75 12.85 -8.68
C VAL A 162 -8.30 11.44 -8.32
N GLU A 163 -7.48 11.34 -7.28
CA GLU A 163 -6.97 10.11 -6.69
C GLU A 163 -7.55 9.91 -5.29
N THR A 164 -7.89 8.67 -4.92
CA THR A 164 -8.28 8.32 -3.56
C THR A 164 -7.53 7.09 -3.07
N PHE A 165 -7.33 6.98 -1.76
CA PHE A 165 -6.96 5.69 -1.17
C PHE A 165 -8.14 4.73 -1.27
N ALA A 166 -7.84 3.47 -1.60
CA ALA A 166 -8.82 2.38 -1.66
C ALA A 166 -8.51 1.26 -0.66
N HIS A 167 -7.27 1.17 -0.17
CA HIS A 167 -6.86 0.08 0.73
C HIS A 167 -5.72 0.48 1.65
N GLY A 168 -5.71 -0.11 2.85
CA GLY A 168 -4.61 -0.13 3.79
C GLY A 168 -4.83 0.72 5.05
N ALA A 169 -3.78 0.92 5.82
CA ALA A 169 -3.85 1.51 7.15
C ALA A 169 -4.42 2.93 7.16
N MET A 170 -5.46 3.15 7.98
CA MET A 170 -6.02 4.47 8.22
C MET A 170 -5.25 5.22 9.32
N CYS A 171 -5.27 6.54 9.25
CA CYS A 171 -4.75 7.43 10.28
C CYS A 171 -5.90 7.95 11.15
N MET A 172 -5.66 8.13 12.45
CA MET A 172 -6.65 8.72 13.37
C MET A 172 -6.87 10.21 13.13
N SER A 173 -5.84 10.90 12.64
CA SER A 173 -5.89 12.32 12.26
C SER A 173 -5.89 12.46 10.76
N TYR A 174 -6.20 13.66 10.25
CA TYR A 174 -5.86 14.02 8.89
C TYR A 174 -4.42 13.62 8.58
N SER A 175 -4.18 13.00 7.43
CA SER A 175 -2.88 12.46 7.07
C SER A 175 -1.78 13.51 7.13
N GLY A 176 -0.71 13.22 7.89
CA GLY A 176 0.42 14.13 8.08
C GLY A 176 0.14 15.36 8.97
N ARG A 177 -0.93 15.37 9.77
CA ARG A 177 -1.28 16.49 10.67
C ARG A 177 -1.32 16.08 12.15
N CYS A 178 -0.70 14.95 12.52
CA CYS A 178 -0.70 14.42 13.87
C CYS A 178 0.60 14.77 14.61
N LEU A 179 0.48 15.36 15.79
CA LEU A 179 1.60 15.66 16.68
C LEU A 179 1.80 14.61 17.77
N LEU A 180 0.90 13.62 17.90
CA LEU A 180 0.93 12.67 19.01
C LEU A 180 2.22 11.85 19.05
N SER A 181 2.74 11.44 17.89
CA SER A 181 3.99 10.70 17.79
C SER A 181 5.18 11.54 18.25
N ASN A 182 5.26 12.79 17.81
CA ASN A 182 6.32 13.71 18.22
C ASN A 182 6.24 13.96 19.73
N TYR A 183 5.06 14.28 20.25
CA TYR A 183 4.85 14.56 21.67
C TYR A 183 5.22 13.36 22.59
N MET A 184 4.83 12.15 22.21
CA MET A 184 5.01 10.96 23.05
C MET A 184 6.38 10.29 22.90
N THR A 185 7.02 10.41 21.74
CA THR A 185 8.23 9.64 21.42
C THR A 185 9.37 10.44 20.82
N GLY A 186 9.19 11.73 20.57
CA GLY A 186 10.14 12.58 19.84
C GLY A 186 10.24 12.28 18.34
N ARG A 187 9.44 11.34 17.83
CA ARG A 187 9.45 10.92 16.41
C ARG A 187 8.36 11.67 15.64
N ASP A 188 8.75 12.41 14.61
CA ASP A 188 7.84 13.29 13.89
C ASP A 188 7.10 12.55 12.75
N ALA A 189 5.79 12.40 12.90
CA ALA A 189 4.93 11.82 11.91
C ALA A 189 4.88 12.62 10.60
N ASN A 190 5.04 13.95 10.67
CA ASN A 190 5.00 14.86 9.53
C ASN A 190 6.29 14.81 8.72
N MET A 191 7.35 14.28 9.31
CA MET A 191 8.64 13.98 8.68
C MET A 191 8.77 12.47 8.32
N GLY A 192 7.67 11.71 8.42
CA GLY A 192 7.64 10.30 8.05
C GLY A 192 8.13 9.31 9.11
N ASP A 193 8.39 9.77 10.31
CA ASP A 193 8.88 8.94 11.42
C ASP A 193 7.80 8.67 12.48
N CYS A 194 6.61 8.28 12.06
CA CYS A 194 5.50 8.00 12.97
C CYS A 194 5.72 6.71 13.77
N ALA A 195 5.76 6.84 15.12
CA ALA A 195 5.81 5.70 16.04
C ALA A 195 4.47 4.97 16.20
N GLN A 196 3.39 5.50 15.61
CA GLN A 196 2.03 4.98 15.71
C GLN A 196 1.48 4.88 17.15
N PRO A 197 1.66 5.89 18.02
CA PRO A 197 1.22 5.81 19.41
C PRO A 197 -0.30 5.70 19.53
N CYS A 198 -1.07 6.15 18.54
CA CYS A 198 -2.52 5.95 18.52
C CYS A 198 -2.94 4.48 18.51
N ARG A 199 -2.00 3.55 18.40
CA ARG A 199 -2.21 2.10 18.36
C ARG A 199 -1.71 1.40 19.63
N TYR A 200 -1.24 2.16 20.62
CA TYR A 200 -0.81 1.59 21.90
C TYR A 200 -1.98 1.50 22.87
N LYS A 201 -1.93 0.49 23.72
CA LYS A 201 -2.89 0.34 24.83
C LYS A 201 -2.57 1.34 25.94
N TYR A 202 -3.57 2.10 26.38
CA TYR A 202 -3.45 3.11 27.43
C TYR A 202 -4.43 2.85 28.56
N ASN A 203 -4.05 3.29 29.77
CA ASN A 203 -4.94 3.39 30.90
C ASN A 203 -4.88 4.82 31.45
N LEU A 204 -6.00 5.36 31.93
CA LEU A 204 -5.97 6.58 32.73
C LEU A 204 -5.51 6.27 34.14
N VAL A 205 -4.62 7.11 34.63
CA VAL A 205 -4.15 7.10 36.03
C VAL A 205 -4.50 8.43 36.63
N GLU A 206 -5.22 8.42 37.74
CA GLU A 206 -5.49 9.62 38.51
C GLU A 206 -4.30 9.89 39.43
N GLU A 207 -3.71 11.11 39.36
CA GLU A 207 -2.53 11.49 40.12
C GLU A 207 -2.70 11.29 41.64
N LYS A 208 -3.93 11.47 42.14
CA LYS A 208 -4.25 11.30 43.56
C LYS A 208 -4.51 9.86 44.01
N ARG A 209 -4.56 8.93 43.06
CA ARG A 209 -4.73 7.49 43.28
C ARG A 209 -3.69 6.69 42.54
N PRO A 210 -2.40 6.83 42.91
CA PRO A 210 -1.33 6.12 42.21
C PRO A 210 -1.47 4.60 42.39
N GLY A 211 -1.39 3.86 41.28
CA GLY A 211 -1.53 2.41 41.26
C GLY A 211 -2.97 1.93 40.93
N GLU A 212 -3.93 2.82 40.84
CA GLU A 212 -5.26 2.50 40.30
C GLU A 212 -5.29 2.87 38.82
N TYR A 213 -5.62 1.90 37.97
CA TYR A 213 -5.70 2.07 36.52
C TYR A 213 -7.19 2.07 36.12
N PHE A 214 -7.63 3.17 35.53
CA PHE A 214 -9.00 3.29 35.03
C PHE A 214 -8.94 3.03 33.53
N PRO A 215 -9.48 1.90 33.05
CA PRO A 215 -9.61 1.71 31.61
C PRO A 215 -10.55 2.80 31.07
N ILE A 216 -10.13 3.41 29.97
CA ILE A 216 -11.03 4.30 29.23
C ILE A 216 -11.76 3.44 28.23
N GLU A 217 -12.87 2.90 28.51
CA GLU A 217 -13.66 2.17 28.50
C GLU A 217 -14.46 1.50 27.91
N GLU A 218 -15.05 0.69 27.63
CA GLU A 218 -16.32 0.02 27.67
C GLU A 218 -16.27 -1.50 27.61
N HIS A 219 -15.09 -2.16 27.62
CA HIS A 219 -15.04 -3.62 27.67
C HIS A 219 -14.04 -4.15 28.70
N GLU A 220 -14.22 -5.39 29.15
CA GLU A 220 -13.54 -6.01 30.28
C GLU A 220 -11.99 -6.08 30.19
N GLU A 221 -11.37 -5.67 29.09
CA GLU A 221 -9.92 -5.82 28.85
C GLU A 221 -9.14 -4.50 28.60
N GLY A 222 -9.79 -3.35 28.64
CA GLY A 222 -9.13 -2.02 28.50
C GLY A 222 -9.34 -1.32 27.17
N THR A 223 -9.21 0.01 27.15
CA THR A 223 -9.55 0.87 26.01
C THR A 223 -8.39 1.18 25.11
N PHE A 224 -8.64 1.09 23.80
CA PHE A 224 -7.79 1.63 22.75
C PHE A 224 -8.35 2.99 22.32
N ILE A 225 -7.71 4.09 22.70
CA ILE A 225 -8.28 5.43 22.48
C ILE A 225 -8.34 5.82 21.00
N MET A 226 -7.65 5.14 20.08
CA MET A 226 -7.52 5.62 18.71
C MET A 226 -7.03 4.57 17.70
N ASN A 227 -7.50 3.35 17.74
CA ASN A 227 -7.03 2.28 16.86
C ASN A 227 -7.94 2.07 15.64
N SER A 228 -7.71 2.81 14.57
CA SER A 228 -8.51 2.70 13.34
C SER A 228 -8.35 1.33 12.66
N LYS A 229 -9.47 0.78 12.18
CA LYS A 229 -9.52 -0.35 11.24
C LYS A 229 -8.78 0.01 9.94
N ASP A 230 -8.42 -1.01 9.16
CA ASP A 230 -7.78 -0.79 7.86
C ASP A 230 -8.87 -0.50 6.79
N LEU A 231 -8.61 0.45 5.90
CA LEU A 231 -9.49 0.74 4.77
C LEU A 231 -9.50 -0.43 3.79
N CYS A 232 -10.68 -0.84 3.32
CA CYS A 232 -10.83 -1.79 2.23
C CYS A 232 -12.08 -1.46 1.40
N MET A 233 -11.86 -1.09 0.13
CA MET A 233 -12.91 -0.71 -0.82
C MET A 233 -13.09 -1.74 -1.92
N ILE A 234 -12.60 -2.97 -1.74
CA ILE A 234 -12.62 -4.02 -2.77
C ILE A 234 -14.04 -4.39 -3.22
N GLU A 235 -15.02 -4.27 -2.33
CA GLU A 235 -16.42 -4.57 -2.59
C GLU A 235 -17.15 -3.47 -3.39
N HIS A 236 -16.52 -2.28 -3.53
CA HIS A 236 -17.12 -1.05 -4.07
C HIS A 236 -16.32 -0.50 -5.26
N ILE A 237 -15.65 -1.36 -6.01
CA ILE A 237 -14.81 -0.94 -7.16
C ILE A 237 -15.64 -0.29 -8.27
N ASP A 238 -16.81 -0.82 -8.54
CA ASP A 238 -17.78 -0.25 -9.49
C ASP A 238 -18.18 1.17 -9.10
N GLU A 239 -18.60 1.38 -7.84
CA GLU A 239 -18.98 2.70 -7.35
C GLU A 239 -17.81 3.71 -7.42
N MET A 240 -16.58 3.29 -7.12
CA MET A 240 -15.40 4.15 -7.22
C MET A 240 -15.08 4.52 -8.68
N ILE A 241 -15.24 3.58 -9.62
CA ILE A 241 -15.05 3.83 -11.06
C ILE A 241 -16.15 4.75 -11.58
N GLU A 242 -17.41 4.49 -11.22
CA GLU A 242 -18.58 5.30 -11.63
C GLU A 242 -18.55 6.71 -11.05
N ALA A 243 -17.96 6.89 -9.87
CA ALA A 243 -17.70 8.21 -9.29
C ALA A 243 -16.70 9.05 -10.14
N GLY A 244 -15.98 8.42 -11.09
CA GLY A 244 -15.02 9.09 -11.98
C GLY A 244 -13.62 9.23 -11.37
N ILE A 245 -13.28 8.48 -10.34
CA ILE A 245 -11.95 8.47 -9.73
C ILE A 245 -10.94 7.99 -10.77
N ALA A 246 -9.84 8.75 -10.95
CA ALA A 246 -8.81 8.46 -11.94
C ALA A 246 -7.77 7.44 -11.45
N SER A 247 -7.51 7.40 -10.14
CA SER A 247 -6.48 6.53 -9.56
C SER A 247 -6.91 6.00 -8.18
N LEU A 248 -6.81 4.68 -8.01
CA LEU A 248 -6.98 3.97 -6.75
C LEU A 248 -5.63 3.68 -6.12
N LYS A 249 -5.36 4.32 -4.99
CA LYS A 249 -4.09 4.20 -4.28
C LYS A 249 -4.15 3.15 -3.18
N ILE A 250 -3.17 2.25 -3.20
CA ILE A 250 -2.99 1.24 -2.14
C ILE A 250 -1.94 1.75 -1.15
N GLU A 251 -2.22 1.71 0.15
CA GLU A 251 -1.23 1.94 1.20
C GLU A 251 -0.52 0.64 1.55
N GLY A 252 0.79 0.70 1.81
CA GLY A 252 1.53 -0.50 2.20
C GLY A 252 3.04 -0.46 1.90
N ARG A 253 3.69 0.71 1.84
CA ARG A 253 5.14 0.81 1.54
C ARG A 253 6.02 -0.05 2.45
N VAL A 254 5.63 -0.22 3.71
CA VAL A 254 6.37 -1.03 4.71
C VAL A 254 5.91 -2.49 4.78
N LYS A 255 4.85 -2.84 4.07
CA LYS A 255 4.30 -4.20 4.05
C LYS A 255 5.20 -5.15 3.23
N SER A 256 4.95 -6.47 3.35
CA SER A 256 5.72 -7.52 2.65
C SER A 256 5.36 -7.61 1.16
N GLU A 257 6.19 -8.31 0.38
CA GLU A 257 5.89 -8.69 -1.01
C GLU A 257 4.61 -9.51 -1.09
N TYR A 258 4.38 -10.41 -0.15
CA TYR A 258 3.16 -11.21 -0.05
C TYR A 258 1.90 -10.35 0.10
N TYR A 259 1.94 -9.32 0.97
CA TYR A 259 0.84 -8.37 1.10
C TYR A 259 0.55 -7.66 -0.22
N LEU A 260 1.59 -7.14 -0.87
CA LEU A 260 1.42 -6.42 -2.14
C LEU A 260 0.86 -7.32 -3.23
N ALA A 261 1.43 -8.52 -3.40
CA ALA A 261 0.95 -9.49 -4.38
C ALA A 261 -0.53 -9.79 -4.20
N THR A 262 -0.95 -10.08 -2.97
CA THR A 262 -2.34 -10.46 -2.68
C THR A 262 -3.30 -9.30 -2.90
N VAL A 263 -3.00 -8.12 -2.34
CA VAL A 263 -3.90 -6.96 -2.43
C VAL A 263 -3.99 -6.45 -3.87
N ILE A 264 -2.85 -6.21 -4.53
CA ILE A 264 -2.83 -5.66 -5.89
C ILE A 264 -3.51 -6.60 -6.87
N ARG A 265 -3.26 -7.92 -6.78
CA ARG A 265 -3.94 -8.93 -7.58
C ARG A 265 -5.45 -8.85 -7.40
N SER A 266 -5.95 -8.81 -6.17
CA SER A 266 -7.38 -8.78 -5.89
C SER A 266 -8.04 -7.53 -6.47
N TYR A 267 -7.45 -6.35 -6.28
CA TYR A 267 -7.93 -5.10 -6.88
C TYR A 267 -7.86 -5.13 -8.41
N ARG A 268 -6.77 -5.67 -8.98
CA ARG A 268 -6.64 -5.81 -10.44
C ARG A 268 -7.73 -6.70 -11.01
N MET A 269 -8.00 -7.83 -10.38
CA MET A 269 -9.05 -8.76 -10.80
C MET A 269 -10.44 -8.12 -10.75
N ALA A 270 -10.76 -7.37 -9.68
CA ALA A 270 -12.02 -6.65 -9.56
C ALA A 270 -12.17 -5.57 -10.64
N ILE A 271 -11.13 -4.75 -10.86
CA ILE A 271 -11.11 -3.71 -11.89
C ILE A 271 -11.27 -4.31 -13.28
N ASP A 272 -10.54 -5.38 -13.60
CA ASP A 272 -10.62 -6.03 -14.92
C ASP A 272 -11.98 -6.69 -15.15
N ALA A 273 -12.56 -7.30 -14.11
CA ALA A 273 -13.91 -7.86 -14.20
C ALA A 273 -14.97 -6.79 -14.48
N TYR A 274 -14.87 -5.61 -13.83
CA TYR A 274 -15.76 -4.50 -14.12
C TYR A 274 -15.64 -4.04 -15.58
N TYR A 275 -14.42 -3.81 -16.08
CA TYR A 275 -14.23 -3.35 -17.46
C TYR A 275 -14.54 -4.42 -18.53
N ALA A 276 -14.55 -5.70 -18.16
CA ALA A 276 -14.95 -6.77 -19.07
C ALA A 276 -16.47 -6.75 -19.38
N ASP A 277 -17.30 -6.44 -18.38
CA ASP A 277 -18.76 -6.34 -18.54
C ASP A 277 -19.35 -5.38 -17.47
N PRO A 278 -19.30 -4.07 -17.71
CA PRO A 278 -19.76 -3.08 -16.73
C PRO A 278 -21.26 -3.18 -16.40
N GLU A 279 -22.10 -3.56 -17.41
CA GLU A 279 -23.56 -3.62 -17.25
C GLU A 279 -24.00 -4.80 -16.37
N ASN A 280 -23.23 -5.88 -16.34
CA ASN A 280 -23.55 -7.09 -15.56
C ASN A 280 -22.52 -7.37 -14.47
N TYR A 281 -21.66 -6.40 -14.14
CA TYR A 281 -20.66 -6.57 -13.11
C TYR A 281 -21.29 -7.01 -11.79
N LYS A 282 -20.67 -7.99 -11.17
CA LYS A 282 -20.98 -8.43 -9.80
C LYS A 282 -19.67 -8.66 -9.07
N TYR A 283 -19.56 -8.07 -7.91
CA TYR A 283 -18.42 -8.29 -7.03
C TYR A 283 -18.25 -9.78 -6.70
N ASP A 284 -17.03 -10.29 -6.80
CA ASP A 284 -16.66 -11.65 -6.36
C ASP A 284 -16.21 -11.64 -4.89
N PRO A 285 -17.02 -12.16 -3.94
CA PRO A 285 -16.66 -12.16 -2.51
C PRO A 285 -15.35 -12.90 -2.20
N SER A 286 -14.92 -13.82 -3.07
CA SER A 286 -13.64 -14.52 -2.88
C SER A 286 -12.44 -13.59 -2.86
N LEU A 287 -12.54 -12.39 -3.45
CA LEU A 287 -11.47 -11.40 -3.46
C LEU A 287 -11.21 -10.78 -2.07
N LEU A 288 -12.26 -10.56 -1.27
CA LEU A 288 -12.10 -10.12 0.12
C LEU A 288 -11.49 -11.23 0.98
N GLU A 289 -11.95 -12.49 0.79
CA GLU A 289 -11.37 -13.63 1.50
C GLU A 289 -9.87 -13.81 1.17
N GLU A 290 -9.47 -13.55 -0.08
CA GLU A 290 -8.05 -13.50 -0.45
C GLU A 290 -7.28 -12.39 0.30
N ILE A 291 -7.87 -11.18 0.37
CA ILE A 291 -7.25 -10.06 1.08
C ILE A 291 -7.11 -10.34 2.59
N LYS A 292 -8.06 -11.05 3.19
CA LYS A 292 -7.99 -11.46 4.60
C LYS A 292 -6.83 -12.41 4.92
N LYS A 293 -6.24 -13.04 3.93
CA LYS A 293 -5.09 -13.96 4.10
C LYS A 293 -3.75 -13.24 4.35
N VAL A 294 -3.67 -11.92 4.17
CA VAL A 294 -2.48 -11.14 4.55
C VAL A 294 -2.68 -10.45 5.89
N SER A 295 -1.56 -10.03 6.50
CA SER A 295 -1.61 -9.33 7.79
C SER A 295 -2.40 -8.02 7.70
N HIS A 296 -3.56 -7.97 8.33
CA HIS A 296 -4.48 -6.83 8.34
C HIS A 296 -5.09 -6.63 9.73
N ARG A 297 -5.76 -5.48 9.94
CA ARG A 297 -6.75 -5.30 10.99
C ARG A 297 -8.13 -5.50 10.39
N ASP A 298 -9.17 -5.51 11.20
CA ASP A 298 -10.53 -5.48 10.70
C ASP A 298 -10.68 -4.41 9.63
N PHE A 299 -11.50 -4.68 8.64
CA PHE A 299 -11.73 -3.77 7.54
C PHE A 299 -12.90 -2.82 7.78
N THR A 300 -12.78 -1.64 7.17
CA THR A 300 -13.81 -0.59 7.15
C THR A 300 -13.79 0.10 5.79
N THR A 301 -14.92 0.68 5.40
CA THR A 301 -15.00 1.61 4.27
C THR A 301 -14.56 3.04 4.62
N GLY A 302 -14.03 3.24 5.83
CA GLY A 302 -13.61 4.57 6.31
C GLY A 302 -14.78 5.55 6.36
N PHE A 303 -14.60 6.71 5.72
CA PHE A 303 -15.61 7.75 5.66
C PHE A 303 -16.47 7.70 4.38
N PHE A 304 -16.20 6.80 3.44
CA PHE A 304 -16.86 6.80 2.14
C PHE A 304 -18.37 6.69 2.21
N TYR A 305 -18.94 6.00 3.21
CA TYR A 305 -20.38 5.82 3.38
C TYR A 305 -20.95 6.48 4.62
N GLY A 306 -20.16 7.22 5.39
CA GLY A 306 -20.64 7.92 6.58
C GLY A 306 -19.54 8.50 7.43
N GLN A 307 -19.90 9.00 8.61
CA GLN A 307 -18.89 9.40 9.60
C GLN A 307 -18.29 8.13 10.21
N ALA A 308 -16.96 8.15 10.42
CA ALA A 308 -16.33 7.12 11.23
C ALA A 308 -16.93 7.16 12.64
N ASN A 309 -17.50 6.04 13.06
CA ASN A 309 -18.11 5.83 14.36
C ASN A 309 -17.29 4.81 15.16
N GLU A 310 -17.83 4.36 16.29
CA GLU A 310 -17.26 3.28 17.10
C GLU A 310 -16.97 2.03 16.27
N ASP A 311 -17.82 1.65 15.31
CA ASP A 311 -17.60 0.50 14.43
C ASP A 311 -16.37 0.63 13.50
N SER A 312 -15.83 1.83 13.36
CA SER A 312 -14.62 2.12 12.55
C SER A 312 -13.30 1.95 13.32
N GLN A 313 -13.39 1.58 14.60
CA GLN A 313 -12.24 1.40 15.49
C GLN A 313 -12.12 -0.07 15.92
N VAL A 314 -10.93 -0.48 16.34
CA VAL A 314 -10.66 -1.78 16.93
C VAL A 314 -10.51 -1.60 18.44
N TYR A 315 -11.37 -2.25 19.22
CA TYR A 315 -11.38 -2.12 20.67
C TYR A 315 -10.78 -3.35 21.38
N GLU A 316 -10.89 -4.52 20.78
CA GLU A 316 -10.60 -5.79 21.43
C GLU A 316 -9.13 -6.17 21.51
N ASP A 317 -8.35 -5.95 20.46
CA ASP A 317 -6.91 -6.24 20.45
C ASP A 317 -6.16 -5.32 19.48
N ASN A 318 -4.86 -5.08 19.79
CA ASN A 318 -3.95 -4.32 18.92
C ASN A 318 -3.28 -5.20 17.87
N SER A 319 -3.53 -6.49 17.89
CA SER A 319 -2.87 -7.43 17.00
C SER A 319 -3.37 -7.34 15.58
N TYR A 320 -2.44 -7.44 14.64
CA TYR A 320 -2.78 -7.75 13.28
C TYR A 320 -3.27 -9.20 13.22
N ILE A 321 -4.39 -9.42 12.56
CA ILE A 321 -4.85 -10.75 12.19
C ILE A 321 -3.83 -11.32 11.21
N ARG A 322 -3.35 -12.52 11.46
CA ARG A 322 -2.33 -13.22 10.67
C ARG A 322 -2.73 -14.69 10.51
N GLY A 323 -3.76 -14.91 9.71
CA GLY A 323 -4.24 -16.28 9.45
C GLY A 323 -3.33 -17.10 8.52
N TYR A 324 -2.36 -16.47 7.85
CA TYR A 324 -1.50 -17.13 6.87
C TYR A 324 -0.04 -16.69 6.97
N ASP A 325 0.86 -17.66 6.75
CA ASP A 325 2.30 -17.45 6.63
C ASP A 325 2.74 -17.30 5.16
N PHE A 326 3.62 -16.35 4.90
CA PHE A 326 4.36 -16.26 3.65
C PHE A 326 5.46 -17.31 3.61
N VAL A 327 5.27 -18.44 2.90
CA VAL A 327 6.18 -19.58 2.87
C VAL A 327 7.37 -19.35 1.93
N GLY A 328 7.12 -18.83 0.73
CA GLY A 328 8.19 -18.64 -0.25
C GLY A 328 7.74 -17.94 -1.54
N ILE A 329 8.74 -17.62 -2.36
CA ILE A 329 8.55 -17.05 -3.70
C ILE A 329 9.28 -17.90 -4.72
N VAL A 330 8.64 -18.16 -5.84
CA VAL A 330 9.22 -18.90 -6.97
C VAL A 330 10.24 -18.01 -7.67
N LEU A 331 11.48 -18.44 -7.67
CA LEU A 331 12.60 -17.77 -8.38
C LEU A 331 12.70 -18.22 -9.83
N ASP A 332 12.40 -19.50 -10.08
CA ASP A 332 12.45 -20.10 -11.39
C ASP A 332 11.55 -21.35 -11.46
N TYR A 333 11.11 -21.70 -12.66
CA TYR A 333 10.32 -22.90 -12.92
C TYR A 333 10.71 -23.51 -14.24
N ASP A 334 11.12 -24.76 -14.21
CA ASP A 334 11.47 -25.55 -15.38
C ASP A 334 10.22 -26.29 -15.89
N GLU A 335 9.72 -25.89 -17.05
CA GLU A 335 8.51 -26.45 -17.65
C GLU A 335 8.67 -27.91 -18.11
N GLU A 336 9.89 -28.41 -18.37
CA GLU A 336 10.14 -29.79 -18.80
C GLU A 336 10.16 -30.73 -17.60
N THR A 337 10.90 -30.37 -16.56
CA THR A 337 11.04 -31.19 -15.34
C THR A 337 9.94 -30.96 -14.30
N LYS A 338 9.16 -29.87 -14.46
CA LYS A 338 8.15 -29.40 -13.51
C LYS A 338 8.76 -29.03 -12.14
N ILE A 339 10.02 -28.67 -12.10
CA ILE A 339 10.73 -28.29 -10.87
C ILE A 339 10.65 -26.77 -10.67
N ALA A 340 10.08 -26.36 -9.54
CA ALA A 340 10.10 -25.00 -9.06
C ALA A 340 11.31 -24.80 -8.12
N THR A 341 12.09 -23.75 -8.36
CA THR A 341 13.12 -23.25 -7.45
C THR A 341 12.56 -22.11 -6.63
N ILE A 342 12.56 -22.24 -5.30
CA ILE A 342 11.86 -21.37 -4.38
C ILE A 342 12.82 -20.77 -3.36
N GLU A 343 12.72 -19.46 -3.11
CA GLU A 343 13.36 -18.80 -1.96
C GLU A 343 12.42 -18.87 -0.74
N GLN A 344 12.87 -19.51 0.31
CA GLN A 344 12.14 -19.64 1.56
C GLN A 344 11.97 -18.28 2.25
N ARG A 345 10.78 -18.02 2.77
CA ARG A 345 10.43 -16.84 3.58
C ARG A 345 9.98 -17.21 4.98
N ASN A 346 9.42 -18.39 5.15
CA ASN A 346 9.10 -18.99 6.44
C ASN A 346 9.43 -20.48 6.41
N ARG A 347 9.67 -21.06 7.61
CA ARG A 347 9.99 -22.48 7.73
C ARG A 347 8.90 -23.34 7.11
N VAL A 348 9.29 -24.36 6.34
CA VAL A 348 8.37 -25.28 5.67
C VAL A 348 8.91 -26.71 5.70
N PHE A 349 8.01 -27.70 5.83
CA PHE A 349 8.31 -29.12 5.94
C PHE A 349 7.72 -29.92 4.78
N VAL A 350 8.31 -31.06 4.51
CA VAL A 350 7.68 -32.11 3.70
C VAL A 350 6.41 -32.60 4.41
N GLY A 351 5.34 -32.80 3.66
CA GLY A 351 4.02 -33.20 4.13
C GLY A 351 3.07 -32.05 4.41
N GLU A 352 3.54 -30.80 4.46
CA GLU A 352 2.66 -29.63 4.63
C GLU A 352 1.80 -29.35 3.41
N GLU A 353 0.60 -28.83 3.66
CA GLU A 353 -0.30 -28.28 2.66
C GLU A 353 -0.08 -26.77 2.53
N ILE A 354 0.06 -26.29 1.32
CA ILE A 354 0.30 -24.88 0.98
C ILE A 354 -0.64 -24.45 -0.13
N GLU A 355 -0.89 -23.15 -0.20
CA GLU A 355 -1.54 -22.52 -1.33
C GLU A 355 -0.50 -21.84 -2.21
N ILE A 356 -0.64 -22.00 -3.53
CA ILE A 356 0.22 -21.37 -4.55
C ILE A 356 -0.63 -20.46 -5.41
N PHE A 357 -0.19 -19.21 -5.63
CA PHE A 357 -0.89 -18.26 -6.48
C PHE A 357 0.06 -17.35 -7.26
N GLY A 358 -0.47 -16.81 -8.36
CA GLY A 358 0.24 -15.89 -9.23
C GLY A 358 -0.67 -14.80 -9.78
N PRO A 359 -0.14 -13.92 -10.66
CA PRO A 359 -0.89 -12.85 -11.27
C PRO A 359 -2.12 -13.36 -12.04
N GLY A 360 -3.30 -12.79 -11.78
CA GLY A 360 -4.53 -13.04 -12.52
C GLY A 360 -5.17 -14.42 -12.36
N ILE A 361 -4.63 -15.27 -11.48
CA ILE A 361 -5.19 -16.61 -11.22
C ILE A 361 -5.64 -16.77 -9.77
N LYS A 362 -6.65 -17.63 -9.55
CA LYS A 362 -7.00 -18.10 -8.21
C LYS A 362 -5.87 -18.98 -7.67
N HIS A 363 -5.74 -19.06 -6.35
CA HIS A 363 -4.80 -20.01 -5.74
C HIS A 363 -5.25 -21.45 -6.01
N PHE A 364 -4.32 -22.36 -5.90
CA PHE A 364 -4.54 -23.79 -5.82
C PHE A 364 -3.77 -24.40 -4.64
N ASP A 365 -4.34 -25.47 -4.08
CA ASP A 365 -3.75 -26.19 -2.97
C ASP A 365 -2.70 -27.16 -3.49
N TYR A 366 -1.59 -27.29 -2.72
CA TYR A 366 -0.50 -28.18 -3.06
C TYR A 366 0.09 -28.81 -1.80
N LYS A 367 0.22 -30.14 -1.80
CA LYS A 367 0.90 -30.87 -0.72
C LYS A 367 2.35 -31.15 -1.09
N ILE A 368 3.27 -30.72 -0.25
CA ILE A 368 4.71 -30.93 -0.46
C ILE A 368 5.06 -32.39 -0.20
N GLU A 369 5.21 -33.20 -1.25
CA GLU A 369 5.57 -34.61 -1.10
C GLU A 369 7.07 -34.80 -0.91
N LYS A 370 7.88 -33.97 -1.54
CA LYS A 370 9.33 -34.06 -1.53
C LYS A 370 9.97 -32.69 -1.73
N MET A 371 11.07 -32.42 -1.02
CA MET A 371 11.91 -31.24 -1.21
C MET A 371 13.35 -31.61 -1.49
N LEU A 372 14.00 -30.79 -2.32
CA LEU A 372 15.43 -30.84 -2.57
C LEU A 372 16.10 -29.53 -2.16
N ASP A 373 17.34 -29.56 -1.74
CA ASP A 373 18.14 -28.35 -1.53
C ASP A 373 18.71 -27.78 -2.87
N ASP A 374 19.50 -26.72 -2.79
CA ASP A 374 20.17 -26.08 -3.94
C ASP A 374 21.17 -27.02 -4.68
N LYS A 375 21.55 -28.14 -4.06
CA LYS A 375 22.46 -29.17 -4.59
C LYS A 375 21.73 -30.47 -4.94
N ASP A 376 20.43 -30.43 -5.10
CA ASP A 376 19.55 -31.56 -5.43
C ASP A 376 19.57 -32.72 -4.41
N ARG A 377 19.92 -32.44 -3.17
CA ARG A 377 19.87 -33.42 -2.08
C ARG A 377 18.50 -33.32 -1.39
N GLU A 378 17.94 -34.47 -1.06
CA GLU A 378 16.66 -34.55 -0.36
C GLU A 378 16.75 -33.96 1.04
N ILE A 379 15.77 -33.14 1.40
CA ILE A 379 15.62 -32.50 2.71
C ILE A 379 14.19 -32.60 3.20
N ASP A 380 14.01 -32.73 4.51
CA ASP A 380 12.68 -32.76 5.13
C ASP A 380 12.17 -31.38 5.53
N VAL A 381 13.07 -30.39 5.62
CA VAL A 381 12.74 -29.04 6.06
C VAL A 381 13.61 -27.97 5.40
N ALA A 382 12.99 -26.88 5.00
CA ALA A 382 13.67 -25.64 4.65
C ALA A 382 13.43 -24.61 5.78
N ASN A 383 14.47 -24.32 6.58
CA ASN A 383 14.36 -23.53 7.82
C ASN A 383 15.43 -22.44 8.00
N LYS A 384 16.31 -22.24 7.01
CA LYS A 384 17.31 -21.16 7.02
C LYS A 384 16.77 -19.96 6.27
N ALA A 385 17.01 -18.77 6.77
CA ALA A 385 16.57 -17.54 6.13
C ALA A 385 17.03 -17.49 4.65
N LYS A 386 16.06 -17.29 3.75
CA LYS A 386 16.27 -17.26 2.29
C LYS A 386 16.89 -18.56 1.72
N GLN A 387 16.68 -19.67 2.37
CA GLN A 387 17.14 -20.96 1.86
C GLN A 387 16.47 -21.25 0.52
N ILE A 388 17.28 -21.69 -0.44
CA ILE A 388 16.77 -22.18 -1.72
C ILE A 388 16.36 -23.65 -1.53
N PHE A 389 15.15 -23.95 -1.95
CA PHE A 389 14.65 -25.33 -2.04
C PHE A 389 13.90 -25.55 -3.35
N LYS A 390 13.76 -26.80 -3.74
CA LYS A 390 13.09 -27.18 -4.98
C LYS A 390 11.98 -28.18 -4.67
N ILE A 391 10.83 -28.01 -5.33
CA ILE A 391 9.70 -28.93 -5.31
C ILE A 391 9.18 -29.16 -6.73
N LYS A 392 8.56 -30.29 -6.96
CA LYS A 392 7.94 -30.61 -8.25
C LYS A 392 6.49 -30.17 -8.25
N ILE A 393 6.08 -29.28 -9.13
CA ILE A 393 4.72 -28.75 -9.25
C ILE A 393 4.24 -29.00 -10.67
N GLU A 394 3.18 -29.80 -10.85
CA GLU A 394 2.66 -30.17 -12.17
C GLU A 394 1.87 -29.01 -12.84
N GLU A 395 1.23 -28.17 -12.02
CA GLU A 395 0.52 -26.98 -12.49
C GLU A 395 1.50 -25.97 -13.09
N PRO A 396 1.12 -25.30 -14.20
CA PRO A 396 1.97 -24.31 -14.83
C PRO A 396 2.09 -23.06 -13.94
N ILE A 397 3.23 -22.91 -13.32
CA ILE A 397 3.57 -21.72 -12.52
C ILE A 397 4.68 -20.93 -13.20
N LYS A 398 4.98 -19.76 -12.66
CA LYS A 398 6.02 -18.87 -13.20
C LYS A 398 6.83 -18.25 -12.06
N LYS A 399 7.99 -17.72 -12.41
CA LYS A 399 8.74 -16.84 -11.52
C LYS A 399 7.84 -15.76 -10.95
N GLY A 400 8.02 -15.45 -9.66
CA GLY A 400 7.20 -14.47 -8.94
C GLY A 400 5.94 -15.04 -8.29
N PHE A 401 5.56 -16.30 -8.55
CA PHE A 401 4.47 -16.94 -7.84
C PHE A 401 4.80 -17.06 -6.34
N ILE A 402 3.76 -16.96 -5.51
CA ILE A 402 3.86 -16.94 -4.06
C ILE A 402 3.29 -18.22 -3.48
N LEU A 403 4.00 -18.74 -2.48
CA LEU A 403 3.58 -19.85 -1.64
C LEU A 403 3.20 -19.30 -0.28
N ARG A 404 2.05 -19.72 0.22
CA ARG A 404 1.56 -19.38 1.56
C ARG A 404 0.94 -20.60 2.23
N ARG A 405 0.78 -20.55 3.53
CA ARG A 405 0.18 -21.61 4.35
C ARG A 405 -0.72 -21.01 5.41
N GLU A 406 -1.86 -21.64 5.66
CA GLU A 406 -2.72 -21.29 6.79
C GLU A 406 -1.99 -21.56 8.13
N ASN A 407 -2.11 -20.63 9.07
CA ASN A 407 -1.56 -20.83 10.43
C ASN A 407 -2.52 -21.70 11.22
N GLU A 408 -2.01 -22.80 11.75
CA GLU A 408 -2.64 -23.56 12.81
C GLU A 408 -2.35 -22.85 14.14
N GLU A 409 -3.23 -21.94 14.61
CA GLU A 409 -3.22 -21.45 15.99
C GLU A 409 -4.24 -22.17 16.86
#